data_af3af1b312f7afa225085bd2fe691040
#
_entry.id   af3af1b312f7afa225085bd2fe691040
#
_cell.length_a   1.000
_cell.length_b   1.000
_cell.length_c   1.000
_cell.angle_alpha   90.00
_cell.angle_beta   90.00
_cell.angle_gamma   90.00
#
_symmetry.space_group_name_H-M   'P 1'
#
loop_
_entity.id
_entity.type
_entity.pdbx_description
1 polymer ?
#
loop_
_entity_poly.entity_id
_entity_poly.type
_entity_poly.pdbx_seq_one_letter_code
_entity_poly.pdbx_strand_id
1 'polypeptide(L)'
;KASANGQTIDPQMTVTFNAGGTGTIWDGEESLACTWVQNGSTATVTEQDGYTWTFVMQADGTISVDVDGITLFMARQGGAALPSTMPPAVGGQTVTGNGFTLQVPQGWMELNEATLQQLIQTYGQAAVDAAGLSQQLQYTQSMGILLYYSADLDANMNVAQESAQGITMDTLPTLEADYAAAYASMGITNYDMAGPVEFSGRTYYTGTYDAVYPTMQYYYIVNNVFYTITLTNVSDADAAMILGSFTVNQ
;
A
#
# COMPACT_ATOMS: atom_id res chain seq x y z
N LYS A 1 -4.84 12.66 -3.05
CA LYS A 1 -5.32 11.62 -3.98
C LYS A 1 -6.48 10.91 -3.30
N ALA A 2 -7.61 10.77 -3.95
CA ALA A 2 -8.75 10.01 -3.46
C ALA A 2 -8.89 8.75 -4.32
N SER A 3 -9.17 7.60 -3.72
CA SER A 3 -9.48 6.39 -4.45
C SER A 3 -10.93 5.98 -4.21
N ALA A 4 -11.65 5.63 -5.27
CA ALA A 4 -12.99 5.11 -5.21
C ALA A 4 -13.13 3.94 -6.20
N ASN A 5 -13.63 2.80 -5.75
CA ASN A 5 -13.85 1.60 -6.56
C ASN A 5 -12.62 1.16 -7.38
N GLY A 6 -11.40 1.25 -6.79
CA GLY A 6 -10.16 0.87 -7.47
C GLY A 6 -9.69 1.83 -8.57
N GLN A 7 -10.36 2.97 -8.75
CA GLN A 7 -9.88 4.05 -9.61
C GLN A 7 -9.34 5.18 -8.74
N THR A 8 -8.09 5.56 -8.96
CA THR A 8 -7.56 6.81 -8.42
C THR A 8 -8.28 7.94 -9.15
N ILE A 9 -9.29 8.50 -8.48
CA ILE A 9 -9.79 9.81 -8.87
C ILE A 9 -8.74 10.76 -8.31
N ASP A 10 -8.11 11.57 -9.14
CA ASP A 10 -7.36 12.74 -8.72
C ASP A 10 -8.27 13.98 -8.79
N PRO A 11 -9.25 14.11 -7.92
CA PRO A 11 -9.78 15.40 -7.61
C PRO A 11 -8.69 16.00 -6.75
N GLN A 12 -8.07 17.05 -7.19
CA GLN A 12 -7.23 17.87 -6.30
C GLN A 12 -8.15 18.53 -5.28
N MET A 13 -8.92 17.73 -4.54
CA MET A 13 -9.79 18.23 -3.50
C MET A 13 -8.96 18.50 -2.25
N THR A 14 -9.01 19.73 -1.75
CA THR A 14 -8.36 20.12 -0.52
C THR A 14 -9.41 20.69 0.44
N VAL A 15 -9.41 20.17 1.66
CA VAL A 15 -10.25 20.73 2.74
C VAL A 15 -9.35 21.40 3.77
N THR A 16 -9.61 22.67 4.03
CA THR A 16 -8.89 23.46 5.04
C THR A 16 -9.79 23.71 6.23
N PHE A 17 -9.34 23.30 7.41
CA PHE A 17 -10.02 23.55 8.68
C PHE A 17 -9.33 24.69 9.42
N ASN A 18 -10.04 25.80 9.64
CA ASN A 18 -9.53 26.92 10.45
C ASN A 18 -10.01 26.81 11.90
N ALA A 19 -9.25 27.34 12.83
CA ALA A 19 -9.70 27.49 14.20
C ALA A 19 -10.99 28.33 14.24
N GLY A 20 -11.98 27.89 15.04
CA GLY A 20 -13.26 28.59 15.15
C GLY A 20 -14.37 28.02 14.27
N GLY A 21 -14.19 26.86 13.65
CA GLY A 21 -15.25 26.13 12.96
C GLY A 21 -15.57 26.64 11.55
N THR A 22 -14.66 27.38 10.94
CA THR A 22 -14.75 27.77 9.52
C THR A 22 -13.72 27.04 8.69
N GLY A 23 -13.93 26.91 7.37
CA GLY A 23 -13.01 26.24 6.48
C GLY A 23 -13.27 26.55 5.02
N THR A 24 -12.52 25.90 4.16
CA THR A 24 -12.72 25.94 2.72
C THR A 24 -12.57 24.55 2.14
N ILE A 25 -13.38 24.23 1.14
CA ILE A 25 -13.24 23.06 0.28
C ILE A 25 -12.83 23.58 -1.10
N TRP A 26 -11.72 23.08 -1.63
CA TRP A 26 -11.31 23.32 -3.01
C TRP A 26 -11.46 22.02 -3.78
N ASP A 27 -12.22 22.03 -4.87
CA ASP A 27 -12.59 20.83 -5.63
C ASP A 27 -11.75 20.58 -6.90
N GLY A 28 -10.74 21.45 -7.12
CA GLY A 28 -9.89 21.43 -8.32
C GLY A 28 -10.19 22.60 -9.25
N GLU A 29 -11.36 23.24 -9.12
CA GLU A 29 -11.80 24.36 -9.96
C GLU A 29 -12.09 25.61 -9.13
N GLU A 30 -12.84 25.45 -8.03
CA GLU A 30 -13.24 26.59 -7.19
C GLU A 30 -13.05 26.31 -5.69
N SER A 31 -13.05 27.37 -4.90
CA SER A 31 -12.90 27.30 -3.44
C SER A 31 -14.21 27.69 -2.78
N LEU A 32 -14.86 26.75 -2.11
CA LEU A 32 -16.12 26.94 -1.41
C LEU A 32 -15.87 27.15 0.07
N ALA A 33 -16.49 28.19 0.65
CA ALA A 33 -16.46 28.41 2.09
C ALA A 33 -17.37 27.39 2.78
N CYS A 34 -16.91 26.87 3.92
CA CYS A 34 -17.67 25.94 4.73
C CYS A 34 -17.56 26.23 6.22
N THR A 35 -18.44 25.63 7.00
CA THR A 35 -18.35 25.57 8.46
C THR A 35 -18.12 24.13 8.88
N TRP A 36 -17.49 23.92 10.03
CA TRP A 36 -17.26 22.57 10.53
C TRP A 36 -17.40 22.47 12.04
N VAL A 37 -17.81 21.29 12.49
CA VAL A 37 -17.91 20.92 13.91
C VAL A 37 -17.28 19.56 14.11
N GLN A 38 -16.39 19.44 15.11
CA GLN A 38 -15.76 18.18 15.47
C GLN A 38 -16.45 17.55 16.68
N ASN A 39 -16.69 16.24 16.59
CA ASN A 39 -17.16 15.42 17.70
C ASN A 39 -16.33 14.13 17.75
N GLY A 40 -15.36 14.08 18.66
CA GLY A 40 -14.41 12.98 18.74
C GLY A 40 -13.53 12.88 17.49
N SER A 41 -13.54 11.70 16.85
CA SER A 41 -12.82 11.44 15.58
C SER A 41 -13.59 11.88 14.33
N THR A 42 -14.79 12.44 14.48
CA THR A 42 -15.66 12.81 13.35
C THR A 42 -15.72 14.34 13.23
N ALA A 43 -15.56 14.86 12.02
CA ALA A 43 -15.82 16.26 11.69
C ALA A 43 -16.96 16.33 10.67
N THR A 44 -18.01 17.07 11.00
CA THR A 44 -19.09 17.39 10.06
C THR A 44 -18.79 18.76 9.45
N VAL A 45 -18.69 18.80 8.13
CA VAL A 45 -18.46 20.02 7.35
C VAL A 45 -19.76 20.35 6.62
N THR A 46 -20.19 21.62 6.69
CA THR A 46 -21.39 22.10 6.04
C THR A 46 -21.03 23.22 5.06
N GLU A 47 -21.37 23.03 3.80
CA GLU A 47 -21.22 24.03 2.74
C GLU A 47 -22.29 25.12 2.83
N GLN A 48 -22.10 26.20 2.09
CA GLN A 48 -23.04 27.36 2.13
C GLN A 48 -24.44 27.01 1.60
N ASP A 49 -24.56 26.07 0.71
CA ASP A 49 -25.82 25.54 0.15
C ASP A 49 -26.54 24.56 1.08
N GLY A 50 -25.92 24.22 2.23
CA GLY A 50 -26.45 23.30 3.23
C GLY A 50 -26.05 21.83 3.01
N TYR A 51 -25.26 21.52 1.99
CA TYR A 51 -24.72 20.16 1.83
C TYR A 51 -23.75 19.84 2.96
N THR A 52 -23.77 18.58 3.43
CA THR A 52 -22.96 18.16 4.57
C THR A 52 -22.07 16.98 4.23
N TRP A 53 -20.81 17.09 4.62
CA TRP A 53 -19.81 16.04 4.52
C TRP A 53 -19.45 15.52 5.91
N THR A 54 -19.30 14.22 6.05
CA THR A 54 -18.82 13.63 7.30
C THR A 54 -17.42 13.06 7.10
N PHE A 55 -16.45 13.71 7.71
CA PHE A 55 -15.06 13.28 7.71
C PHE A 55 -14.77 12.47 8.97
N VAL A 56 -14.19 11.30 8.82
CA VAL A 56 -13.82 10.43 9.95
C VAL A 56 -12.29 10.31 10.01
N MET A 57 -11.70 10.75 11.11
CA MET A 57 -10.28 10.54 11.38
C MET A 57 -10.06 9.09 11.78
N GLN A 58 -9.30 8.38 11.00
CA GLN A 58 -8.91 7.01 11.25
C GLN A 58 -7.79 6.93 12.28
N ALA A 59 -7.58 5.76 12.87
CA ALA A 59 -6.54 5.57 13.89
C ALA A 59 -5.11 5.77 13.35
N ASP A 60 -4.92 5.63 12.05
CA ASP A 60 -3.66 5.84 11.33
C ASP A 60 -3.40 7.31 10.96
N GLY A 61 -4.33 8.21 11.30
CA GLY A 61 -4.25 9.64 10.98
C GLY A 61 -4.72 10.01 9.58
N THR A 62 -5.19 9.05 8.78
CA THR A 62 -5.91 9.34 7.54
C THR A 62 -7.31 9.88 7.84
N ILE A 63 -7.89 10.57 6.88
CA ILE A 63 -9.27 11.07 6.99
C ILE A 63 -10.06 10.39 5.87
N SER A 64 -11.16 9.74 6.23
CA SER A 64 -12.12 9.23 5.24
C SER A 64 -13.37 10.11 5.18
N VAL A 65 -13.95 10.21 3.99
CA VAL A 65 -15.24 10.86 3.77
C VAL A 65 -16.08 9.97 2.83
N ASP A 66 -17.35 9.80 3.15
CA ASP A 66 -18.29 9.09 2.27
C ASP A 66 -19.01 10.11 1.40
N VAL A 67 -19.01 9.87 0.10
CA VAL A 67 -19.68 10.70 -0.92
C VAL A 67 -20.52 9.77 -1.77
N ASP A 68 -21.83 9.82 -1.60
CA ASP A 68 -22.80 9.01 -2.36
C ASP A 68 -22.50 7.50 -2.34
N GLY A 69 -22.04 6.97 -1.20
CA GLY A 69 -21.69 5.57 -1.02
C GLY A 69 -20.27 5.22 -1.51
N ILE A 70 -19.48 6.22 -1.86
CA ILE A 70 -18.07 6.08 -2.21
C ILE A 70 -17.23 6.64 -1.06
N THR A 71 -16.41 5.81 -0.43
CA THR A 71 -15.49 6.27 0.61
C THR A 71 -14.20 6.80 -0.03
N LEU A 72 -13.93 8.07 0.18
CA LEU A 72 -12.69 8.74 -0.23
C LEU A 72 -11.74 8.82 0.96
N PHE A 73 -10.47 8.54 0.74
CA PHE A 73 -9.42 8.71 1.75
C PHE A 73 -8.56 9.92 1.41
N MET A 74 -8.28 10.74 2.41
CA MET A 74 -7.52 11.98 2.28
C MET A 74 -6.30 11.95 3.19
N ALA A 75 -5.14 12.39 2.68
CA ALA A 75 -3.94 12.58 3.48
C ALA A 75 -3.81 14.07 3.89
N ARG A 76 -3.21 14.32 5.04
CA ARG A 76 -2.92 15.67 5.51
C ARG A 76 -1.84 16.33 4.64
N GLN A 77 -2.15 17.42 3.96
CA GLN A 77 -1.16 18.17 3.19
C GLN A 77 -0.18 18.88 4.14
N GLY A 78 1.12 18.76 3.90
CA GLY A 78 2.16 19.42 4.71
C GLY A 78 2.38 18.81 6.09
N GLY A 79 1.80 17.67 6.39
CA GLY A 79 2.23 16.86 7.53
C GLY A 79 3.69 16.47 7.34
N ALA A 80 4.54 16.74 8.35
CA ALA A 80 5.85 16.11 8.39
C ALA A 80 5.67 14.63 8.10
N ALA A 81 6.59 14.03 7.33
CA ALA A 81 6.64 12.60 7.14
C ALA A 81 6.31 11.94 8.48
N LEU A 82 5.33 11.02 8.45
CA LEU A 82 4.88 10.33 9.67
C LEU A 82 6.13 9.98 10.49
N PRO A 83 6.20 10.35 11.76
CA PRO A 83 7.36 10.00 12.55
C PRO A 83 7.54 8.49 12.49
N SER A 84 8.74 8.02 12.17
CA SER A 84 9.13 6.61 12.06
C SER A 84 8.98 5.82 13.38
N THR A 85 8.20 6.31 14.29
CA THR A 85 7.87 5.68 15.58
C THR A 85 6.36 5.42 15.67
N MET A 86 5.79 4.74 14.68
CA MET A 86 4.56 4.02 14.95
C MET A 86 4.90 2.88 15.92
N PRO A 87 4.17 2.75 17.05
CA PRO A 87 4.26 1.52 17.83
C PRO A 87 3.95 0.36 16.88
N PRO A 88 4.65 -0.79 17.01
CA PRO A 88 4.37 -1.94 16.18
C PRO A 88 2.86 -2.20 16.24
N ALA A 89 2.21 -2.30 15.09
CA ALA A 89 0.78 -2.56 15.02
C ALA A 89 0.50 -3.81 15.86
N VAL A 90 -0.36 -3.66 16.85
CA VAL A 90 -0.71 -4.76 17.77
C VAL A 90 -1.48 -5.78 16.96
N GLY A 91 -0.82 -6.89 16.60
CA GLY A 91 -1.50 -8.04 16.02
C GLY A 91 -0.99 -8.56 14.66
N GLY A 92 0.25 -8.30 14.28
CA GLY A 92 0.86 -8.98 13.13
C GLY A 92 1.21 -10.45 13.44
N GLN A 93 1.09 -11.32 12.44
CA GLN A 93 1.63 -12.67 12.50
C GLN A 93 3.05 -12.71 11.93
N THR A 94 3.97 -13.38 12.64
CA THR A 94 5.35 -13.53 12.17
C THR A 94 5.42 -14.58 11.07
N VAL A 95 6.07 -14.21 9.99
CA VAL A 95 6.28 -15.05 8.80
C VAL A 95 7.78 -15.23 8.60
N THR A 96 8.17 -16.45 8.26
CA THR A 96 9.57 -16.79 7.97
C THR A 96 9.68 -17.23 6.52
N GLY A 97 10.48 -16.50 5.75
CA GLY A 97 10.89 -16.88 4.41
C GLY A 97 12.27 -17.50 4.39
N ASN A 98 12.80 -17.70 3.20
CA ASN A 98 14.16 -18.21 3.02
C ASN A 98 15.18 -17.13 3.38
N GLY A 99 15.77 -17.21 4.58
CA GLY A 99 16.78 -16.26 5.06
C GLY A 99 16.25 -14.91 5.56
N PHE A 100 14.96 -14.76 5.77
CA PHE A 100 14.37 -13.56 6.37
C PHE A 100 13.14 -13.87 7.23
N THR A 101 12.76 -12.91 8.05
CA THR A 101 11.49 -12.89 8.79
C THR A 101 10.85 -11.52 8.67
N LEU A 102 9.53 -11.47 8.73
CA LEU A 102 8.75 -10.24 8.79
C LEU A 102 7.40 -10.48 9.49
N GLN A 103 6.65 -9.44 9.73
CA GLN A 103 5.27 -9.53 10.19
C GLN A 103 4.32 -9.14 9.07
N VAL A 104 3.24 -9.89 8.91
CA VAL A 104 2.11 -9.53 8.06
C VAL A 104 0.89 -9.27 8.92
N PRO A 105 -0.10 -8.50 8.47
CA PRO A 105 -1.31 -8.24 9.23
C PRO A 105 -2.00 -9.53 9.66
N GLN A 106 -2.65 -9.49 10.82
CA GLN A 106 -3.39 -10.64 11.35
C GLN A 106 -4.51 -11.04 10.37
N GLY A 107 -4.59 -12.33 10.09
CA GLY A 107 -5.61 -12.88 9.19
C GLY A 107 -5.21 -12.92 7.71
N TRP A 108 -4.03 -12.42 7.37
CA TRP A 108 -3.48 -12.64 6.03
C TRP A 108 -3.09 -14.11 5.85
N MET A 109 -3.27 -14.61 4.65
CA MET A 109 -3.09 -16.02 4.31
C MET A 109 -1.96 -16.19 3.31
N GLU A 110 -1.05 -17.11 3.58
CA GLU A 110 -0.05 -17.52 2.59
C GLU A 110 -0.74 -18.22 1.41
N LEU A 111 -0.40 -17.83 0.18
CA LEU A 111 -0.83 -18.58 -1.00
C LEU A 111 0.02 -19.85 -1.13
N ASN A 112 -0.50 -20.95 -0.63
CA ASN A 112 0.06 -22.28 -0.74
C ASN A 112 -1.03 -23.29 -1.17
N GLU A 113 -0.66 -24.55 -1.37
CA GLU A 113 -1.61 -25.57 -1.82
C GLU A 113 -2.81 -25.74 -0.88
N ALA A 114 -2.57 -25.67 0.45
CA ALA A 114 -3.65 -25.84 1.43
C ALA A 114 -4.64 -24.67 1.37
N THR A 115 -4.14 -23.44 1.31
CA THR A 115 -4.95 -22.23 1.16
C THR A 115 -5.70 -22.25 -0.16
N LEU A 116 -5.04 -22.63 -1.26
CA LEU A 116 -5.69 -22.74 -2.56
C LEU A 116 -6.85 -23.74 -2.53
N GLN A 117 -6.68 -24.91 -1.89
CA GLN A 117 -7.75 -25.89 -1.73
C GLN A 117 -8.92 -25.35 -0.87
N GLN A 118 -8.64 -24.57 0.17
CA GLN A 118 -9.69 -23.91 0.96
C GLN A 118 -10.47 -22.89 0.12
N LEU A 119 -9.79 -22.10 -0.71
CA LEU A 119 -10.43 -21.15 -1.61
C LEU A 119 -11.29 -21.86 -2.66
N ILE A 120 -10.82 -22.98 -3.22
CA ILE A 120 -11.60 -23.81 -4.13
C ILE A 120 -12.87 -24.36 -3.45
N GLN A 121 -12.77 -24.83 -2.20
CA GLN A 121 -13.92 -25.32 -1.45
C GLN A 121 -14.92 -24.21 -1.13
N THR A 122 -14.44 -22.98 -0.90
CA THR A 122 -15.29 -21.84 -0.52
C THR A 122 -15.95 -21.17 -1.72
N TYR A 123 -15.18 -20.93 -2.79
CA TYR A 123 -15.61 -20.11 -3.92
C TYR A 123 -15.80 -20.92 -5.22
N GLY A 124 -15.32 -22.15 -5.27
CA GLY A 124 -15.33 -23.02 -6.44
C GLY A 124 -14.11 -22.86 -7.33
N GLN A 125 -13.76 -23.94 -8.04
CA GLN A 125 -12.59 -23.99 -8.93
C GLN A 125 -12.61 -22.87 -9.98
N ALA A 126 -13.76 -22.64 -10.62
CA ALA A 126 -13.89 -21.65 -11.68
C ALA A 126 -13.58 -20.21 -11.21
N ALA A 127 -13.94 -19.86 -9.97
CA ALA A 127 -13.65 -18.55 -9.41
C ALA A 127 -12.14 -18.40 -9.10
N VAL A 128 -11.52 -19.44 -8.57
CA VAL A 128 -10.08 -19.48 -8.26
C VAL A 128 -9.24 -19.40 -9.56
N ASP A 129 -9.67 -20.09 -10.61
CA ASP A 129 -9.00 -20.04 -11.92
C ASP A 129 -9.19 -18.68 -12.61
N ALA A 130 -10.39 -18.09 -12.52
CA ALA A 130 -10.65 -16.74 -13.03
C ALA A 130 -9.82 -15.66 -12.32
N ALA A 131 -9.54 -15.84 -11.03
CA ALA A 131 -8.63 -14.99 -10.25
C ALA A 131 -7.13 -15.28 -10.54
N GLY A 132 -6.80 -16.31 -11.32
CA GLY A 132 -5.42 -16.66 -11.66
C GLY A 132 -4.59 -17.25 -10.51
N LEU A 133 -5.21 -17.57 -9.36
CA LEU A 133 -4.49 -17.98 -8.14
C LEU A 133 -3.71 -19.30 -8.32
N SER A 134 -4.25 -20.23 -9.12
CA SER A 134 -3.55 -21.49 -9.43
C SER A 134 -2.25 -21.25 -10.20
N GLN A 135 -2.27 -20.34 -11.18
CA GLN A 135 -1.08 -19.99 -11.97
C GLN A 135 -0.08 -19.20 -11.12
N GLN A 136 -0.58 -18.33 -10.27
CA GLN A 136 0.24 -17.51 -9.37
C GLN A 136 0.96 -18.37 -8.33
N LEU A 137 0.29 -19.40 -7.77
CA LEU A 137 0.90 -20.37 -6.88
C LEU A 137 2.05 -21.14 -7.57
N GLN A 138 1.82 -21.62 -8.80
CA GLN A 138 2.87 -22.32 -9.56
C GLN A 138 4.09 -21.42 -9.83
N TYR A 139 3.83 -20.15 -10.20
CA TYR A 139 4.90 -19.19 -10.44
C TYR A 139 5.69 -18.89 -9.17
N THR A 140 5.02 -18.58 -8.07
CA THR A 140 5.68 -18.24 -6.80
C THR A 140 6.49 -19.43 -6.24
N GLN A 141 5.95 -20.63 -6.34
CA GLN A 141 6.68 -21.85 -5.95
C GLN A 141 7.94 -22.07 -6.81
N SER A 142 7.83 -21.88 -8.14
CA SER A 142 8.98 -22.07 -9.04
C SER A 142 10.10 -21.06 -8.81
N MET A 143 9.75 -19.85 -8.36
CA MET A 143 10.69 -18.76 -8.12
C MET A 143 11.12 -18.63 -6.65
N GLY A 144 10.56 -19.45 -5.75
CA GLY A 144 10.81 -19.34 -4.31
C GLY A 144 10.28 -18.03 -3.69
N ILE A 145 9.23 -17.47 -4.28
CA ILE A 145 8.60 -16.23 -3.82
C ILE A 145 7.62 -16.55 -2.69
N LEU A 146 7.71 -15.83 -1.59
CA LEU A 146 6.71 -15.83 -0.53
C LEU A 146 5.56 -14.88 -0.92
N LEU A 147 4.31 -15.36 -0.88
CA LEU A 147 3.14 -14.56 -1.25
C LEU A 147 2.03 -14.70 -0.20
N TYR A 148 1.53 -13.57 0.28
CA TYR A 148 0.42 -13.47 1.21
C TYR A 148 -0.69 -12.59 0.64
N TYR A 149 -1.93 -12.95 0.95
CA TYR A 149 -3.13 -12.20 0.63
C TYR A 149 -3.88 -11.82 1.91
N SER A 150 -4.53 -10.66 1.87
CA SER A 150 -5.57 -10.29 2.83
C SER A 150 -6.74 -11.29 2.78
N ALA A 151 -7.55 -11.34 3.84
CA ALA A 151 -8.66 -12.29 3.93
C ALA A 151 -9.72 -12.11 2.82
N ASP A 152 -9.87 -10.89 2.31
CA ASP A 152 -10.77 -10.53 1.20
C ASP A 152 -10.13 -10.64 -0.19
N LEU A 153 -8.84 -10.99 -0.26
CA LEU A 153 -8.03 -11.11 -1.46
C LEU A 153 -7.79 -9.79 -2.22
N ASP A 154 -8.15 -8.64 -1.64
CA ASP A 154 -8.01 -7.33 -2.27
C ASP A 154 -6.59 -6.76 -2.17
N ALA A 155 -5.87 -7.11 -1.11
CA ALA A 155 -4.48 -6.72 -0.91
C ALA A 155 -3.55 -7.93 -0.91
N ASN A 156 -2.31 -7.74 -1.37
CA ASN A 156 -1.30 -8.77 -1.27
C ASN A 156 0.11 -8.22 -1.05
N MET A 157 0.94 -9.07 -0.52
CA MET A 157 2.37 -8.86 -0.34
C MET A 157 3.13 -10.06 -0.89
N ASN A 158 4.20 -9.80 -1.64
CA ASN A 158 5.15 -10.85 -1.95
C ASN A 158 6.60 -10.41 -1.65
N VAL A 159 7.45 -11.40 -1.37
CA VAL A 159 8.89 -11.20 -1.20
C VAL A 159 9.62 -12.13 -2.14
N ALA A 160 10.31 -11.54 -3.10
CA ALA A 160 11.25 -12.21 -3.97
C ALA A 160 12.68 -11.95 -3.48
N GLN A 161 13.57 -12.91 -3.71
CA GLN A 161 14.99 -12.75 -3.43
C GLN A 161 15.84 -13.36 -4.55
N GLU A 162 16.91 -12.65 -4.87
CA GLU A 162 17.86 -13.11 -5.89
C GLU A 162 19.28 -12.66 -5.53
N SER A 163 20.27 -13.16 -6.27
CA SER A 163 21.64 -12.67 -6.12
C SER A 163 21.72 -11.23 -6.60
N ALA A 164 22.33 -10.35 -5.83
CA ALA A 164 22.52 -8.96 -6.21
C ALA A 164 23.52 -8.76 -7.36
N GLN A 165 24.32 -9.76 -7.68
CA GLN A 165 25.26 -9.78 -8.82
C GLN A 165 26.16 -8.52 -8.90
N GLY A 166 26.54 -7.96 -7.76
CA GLY A 166 27.35 -6.75 -7.66
C GLY A 166 26.55 -5.44 -7.62
N ILE A 167 25.22 -5.47 -7.75
CA ILE A 167 24.35 -4.32 -7.49
C ILE A 167 24.40 -4.02 -5.99
N THR A 168 24.48 -2.75 -5.65
CA THR A 168 24.45 -2.25 -4.27
C THR A 168 23.33 -1.22 -4.12
N MET A 169 22.97 -0.88 -2.88
CA MET A 169 22.00 0.20 -2.63
C MET A 169 22.42 1.51 -3.31
N ASP A 170 23.72 1.83 -3.37
CA ASP A 170 24.22 3.06 -4.01
C ASP A 170 24.12 3.04 -5.53
N THR A 171 24.22 1.86 -6.15
CA THR A 171 24.15 1.71 -7.62
C THR A 171 22.75 1.45 -8.13
N LEU A 172 21.83 1.01 -7.27
CA LEU A 172 20.45 0.66 -7.64
C LEU A 172 19.72 1.79 -8.40
N PRO A 173 19.80 3.08 -8.02
CA PRO A 173 19.12 4.15 -8.75
C PRO A 173 19.58 4.30 -10.21
N THR A 174 20.79 3.84 -10.55
CA THR A 174 21.28 3.90 -11.93
C THR A 174 20.55 2.92 -12.86
N LEU A 175 19.81 1.97 -12.30
CA LEU A 175 19.06 0.94 -13.03
C LEU A 175 17.60 1.33 -13.31
N GLU A 176 17.17 2.53 -12.91
CA GLU A 176 15.78 2.98 -13.09
C GLU A 176 15.31 2.84 -14.54
N ALA A 177 16.13 3.27 -15.51
CA ALA A 177 15.78 3.18 -16.93
C ALA A 177 15.62 1.73 -17.41
N ASP A 178 16.44 0.80 -16.89
CA ASP A 178 16.38 -0.62 -17.23
C ASP A 178 15.11 -1.25 -16.66
N TYR A 179 14.76 -0.91 -15.40
CA TYR A 179 13.50 -1.33 -14.77
C TYR A 179 12.29 -0.78 -15.53
N ALA A 180 12.29 0.54 -15.83
CA ALA A 180 11.20 1.15 -16.58
C ALA A 180 11.02 0.49 -17.97
N ALA A 181 12.11 0.17 -18.67
CA ALA A 181 12.06 -0.55 -19.94
C ALA A 181 11.52 -1.99 -19.79
N ALA A 182 11.93 -2.69 -18.73
CA ALA A 182 11.43 -4.04 -18.42
C ALA A 182 9.93 -4.01 -18.14
N TYR A 183 9.44 -3.09 -17.32
CA TYR A 183 8.02 -2.92 -17.03
C TYR A 183 7.22 -2.49 -18.26
N ALA A 184 7.77 -1.60 -19.09
CA ALA A 184 7.13 -1.20 -20.36
C ALA A 184 6.95 -2.40 -21.32
N SER A 185 7.88 -3.35 -21.34
CA SER A 185 7.76 -4.58 -22.13
C SER A 185 6.60 -5.48 -21.67
N MET A 186 6.16 -5.33 -20.41
CA MET A 186 5.00 -6.02 -19.82
C MET A 186 3.71 -5.18 -19.92
N GLY A 187 3.75 -4.02 -20.58
CA GLY A 187 2.61 -3.13 -20.75
C GLY A 187 2.41 -2.13 -19.59
N ILE A 188 3.34 -2.05 -18.65
CA ILE A 188 3.32 -1.10 -17.52
C ILE A 188 4.22 0.09 -17.90
N THR A 189 3.60 1.22 -18.21
CA THR A 189 4.31 2.41 -18.75
C THR A 189 4.53 3.52 -17.73
N ASN A 190 4.04 3.35 -16.52
CA ASN A 190 4.07 4.33 -15.43
C ASN A 190 4.97 3.89 -14.25
N TYR A 191 5.97 3.04 -14.51
CA TYR A 191 6.95 2.69 -13.48
C TYR A 191 7.81 3.91 -13.14
N ASP A 192 7.97 4.17 -11.86
CA ASP A 192 8.80 5.24 -11.31
C ASP A 192 9.63 4.70 -10.12
N MET A 193 10.91 5.01 -10.10
CA MET A 193 11.81 4.65 -9.00
C MET A 193 12.11 5.88 -8.16
N ALA A 194 11.94 5.77 -6.86
CA ALA A 194 12.22 6.84 -5.91
C ALA A 194 12.94 6.32 -4.66
N GLY A 195 13.38 7.22 -3.85
CA GLY A 195 13.99 6.91 -2.55
C GLY A 195 15.21 7.78 -2.26
N PRO A 196 15.93 7.48 -1.19
CA PRO A 196 15.66 6.39 -0.22
C PRO A 196 14.52 6.70 0.76
N VAL A 197 13.84 5.66 1.23
CA VAL A 197 12.88 5.70 2.34
C VAL A 197 13.36 4.81 3.49
N GLU A 198 13.02 5.16 4.72
CA GLU A 198 13.52 4.45 5.90
C GLU A 198 12.38 3.86 6.74
N PHE A 199 12.50 2.57 7.09
CA PHE A 199 11.62 1.87 8.03
C PHE A 199 12.47 1.16 9.08
N SER A 200 12.29 1.51 10.35
CA SER A 200 12.97 0.90 11.49
C SER A 200 14.51 0.82 11.33
N GLY A 201 15.12 1.89 10.81
CA GLY A 201 16.57 1.99 10.61
C GLY A 201 17.09 1.21 9.38
N ARG A 202 16.21 0.76 8.48
CA ARG A 202 16.57 0.17 7.19
C ARG A 202 16.16 1.10 6.07
N THR A 203 17.09 1.29 5.15
CA THR A 203 16.89 2.13 3.98
C THR A 203 16.47 1.27 2.79
N TYR A 204 15.38 1.68 2.13
CA TYR A 204 14.85 1.04 0.92
C TYR A 204 14.83 2.05 -0.22
N TYR A 205 14.99 1.57 -1.46
CA TYR A 205 14.50 2.28 -2.63
C TYR A 205 13.10 1.78 -2.98
N THR A 206 12.31 2.60 -3.65
CA THR A 206 10.94 2.25 -4.02
C THR A 206 10.77 2.25 -5.54
N GLY A 207 9.96 1.31 -6.03
CA GLY A 207 9.41 1.32 -7.38
C GLY A 207 7.90 1.39 -7.30
N THR A 208 7.26 2.30 -8.01
CA THR A 208 5.82 2.43 -8.02
C THR A 208 5.28 2.26 -9.43
N TYR A 209 4.16 1.57 -9.55
CA TYR A 209 3.42 1.45 -10.79
C TYR A 209 1.96 1.09 -10.52
N ASP A 210 1.09 1.41 -11.48
CA ASP A 210 -0.30 0.97 -11.49
C ASP A 210 -0.45 -0.11 -12.57
N ALA A 211 -0.84 -1.31 -12.15
CA ALA A 211 -1.32 -2.36 -13.05
C ALA A 211 -2.86 -2.39 -12.97
N VAL A 212 -3.45 -3.41 -12.31
CA VAL A 212 -4.87 -3.42 -11.96
C VAL A 212 -5.09 -2.63 -10.67
N TYR A 213 -4.13 -2.69 -9.76
CA TYR A 213 -4.11 -1.99 -8.47
C TYR A 213 -2.80 -1.21 -8.29
N PRO A 214 -2.80 -0.14 -7.47
CA PRO A 214 -1.59 0.55 -7.07
C PRO A 214 -0.61 -0.46 -6.45
N THR A 215 0.59 -0.50 -6.97
CA THR A 215 1.63 -1.42 -6.52
C THR A 215 2.89 -0.65 -6.17
N MET A 216 3.44 -0.95 -5.01
CA MET A 216 4.70 -0.41 -4.54
C MET A 216 5.68 -1.54 -4.26
N GLN A 217 6.88 -1.40 -4.78
CA GLN A 217 7.99 -2.29 -4.51
C GLN A 217 9.01 -1.60 -3.62
N TYR A 218 9.59 -2.36 -2.70
CA TYR A 218 10.66 -1.90 -1.83
C TYR A 218 11.87 -2.78 -2.08
N TYR A 219 12.96 -2.14 -2.44
CA TYR A 219 14.21 -2.79 -2.79
C TYR A 219 15.21 -2.67 -1.64
N TYR A 220 15.74 -3.79 -1.20
CA TYR A 220 16.74 -3.87 -0.16
C TYR A 220 17.85 -4.84 -0.54
N ILE A 221 19.10 -4.40 -0.42
CA ILE A 221 20.25 -5.22 -0.78
C ILE A 221 21.15 -5.36 0.44
N VAL A 222 21.40 -6.59 0.84
CA VAL A 222 22.28 -6.93 1.94
C VAL A 222 22.91 -8.31 1.72
N ASN A 223 24.17 -8.49 2.10
CA ASN A 223 24.90 -9.76 1.98
C ASN A 223 24.87 -10.38 0.57
N ASN A 224 24.94 -9.55 -0.47
CA ASN A 224 24.83 -9.93 -1.88
C ASN A 224 23.49 -10.59 -2.26
N VAL A 225 22.45 -10.37 -1.47
CA VAL A 225 21.07 -10.75 -1.76
C VAL A 225 20.25 -9.50 -2.03
N PHE A 226 19.52 -9.53 -3.13
CA PHE A 226 18.57 -8.49 -3.53
C PHE A 226 17.17 -8.95 -3.12
N TYR A 227 16.53 -8.21 -2.24
CA TYR A 227 15.16 -8.42 -1.81
C TYR A 227 14.23 -7.44 -2.48
N THR A 228 13.18 -7.95 -3.12
CA THR A 228 12.07 -7.15 -3.62
C THR A 228 10.82 -7.49 -2.81
N ILE A 229 10.35 -6.54 -2.02
CA ILE A 229 9.10 -6.64 -1.26
C ILE A 229 8.05 -5.88 -2.05
N THR A 230 7.09 -6.58 -2.63
CA THR A 230 6.01 -5.97 -3.43
C THR A 230 4.74 -5.91 -2.59
N LEU A 231 4.14 -4.74 -2.50
CA LEU A 231 2.89 -4.47 -1.81
C LEU A 231 1.87 -3.96 -2.82
N THR A 232 0.76 -4.68 -2.99
CA THR A 232 -0.33 -4.31 -3.91
C THR A 232 -1.58 -4.01 -3.09
N ASN A 233 -2.13 -2.82 -3.24
CA ASN A 233 -3.32 -2.34 -2.52
C ASN A 233 -3.20 -2.46 -0.98
N VAL A 234 -2.00 -2.29 -0.45
CA VAL A 234 -1.70 -2.42 0.99
C VAL A 234 -1.79 -1.04 1.64
N SER A 235 -2.40 -0.94 2.81
CA SER A 235 -2.47 0.31 3.57
C SER A 235 -1.07 0.76 4.04
N ASP A 236 -0.88 2.07 4.22
CA ASP A 236 0.39 2.62 4.74
C ASP A 236 0.76 2.03 6.10
N ALA A 237 -0.23 1.76 6.96
CA ALA A 237 -0.02 1.16 8.27
C ALA A 237 0.49 -0.28 8.18
N ASP A 238 -0.09 -1.09 7.30
CA ASP A 238 0.34 -2.46 7.06
C ASP A 238 1.70 -2.48 6.36
N ALA A 239 1.94 -1.59 5.40
CA ALA A 239 3.24 -1.43 4.77
C ALA A 239 4.33 -1.09 5.78
N ALA A 240 4.07 -0.15 6.69
CA ALA A 240 5.00 0.21 7.76
C ALA A 240 5.27 -0.97 8.72
N MET A 241 4.26 -1.78 9.04
CA MET A 241 4.41 -3.00 9.84
C MET A 241 5.30 -4.02 9.11
N ILE A 242 5.00 -4.33 7.86
CA ILE A 242 5.71 -5.31 7.05
C ILE A 242 7.18 -4.90 6.92
N LEU A 243 7.43 -3.67 6.45
CA LEU A 243 8.78 -3.17 6.19
C LEU A 243 9.58 -2.91 7.47
N GLY A 244 8.92 -2.40 8.51
CA GLY A 244 9.53 -2.13 9.80
C GLY A 244 9.95 -3.40 10.54
N SER A 245 9.26 -4.50 10.32
CA SER A 245 9.55 -5.81 10.94
C SER A 245 10.46 -6.70 10.10
N PHE A 246 10.69 -6.38 8.82
CA PHE A 246 11.55 -7.18 7.94
C PHE A 246 12.95 -7.32 8.52
N THR A 247 13.44 -8.53 8.68
CA THR A 247 14.79 -8.86 9.17
C THR A 247 15.41 -9.97 8.33
N VAL A 248 16.68 -9.81 8.01
CA VAL A 248 17.46 -10.85 7.33
C VAL A 248 18.12 -11.73 8.37
N ASN A 249 17.89 -13.03 8.30
CA ASN A 249 18.52 -14.02 9.19
C ASN A 249 19.99 -14.20 8.75
N GLN A 250 20.91 -14.12 9.71
CA GLN A 250 22.34 -14.34 9.47
C GLN A 250 22.68 -15.81 9.43
#